data_5dcb7c290de7815ef73d6003a11083be
#
_entry.id   5dcb7c290de7815ef73d6003a11083be
#
_cell.length_a   1.000
_cell.length_b   1.000
_cell.length_c   1.000
_cell.angle_alpha   90.00
_cell.angle_beta   90.00
_cell.angle_gamma   90.00
#
_symmetry.space_group_name_H-M   'P 1'
#
loop_
_entity.id
_entity.type
_entity.pdbx_description
1 polymer ?
#
loop_
_entity_poly.entity_id
_entity_poly.type
_entity_poly.pdbx_seq_one_letter_code
_entity_poly.pdbx_strand_id
1 'polypeptide(L)'
;MHLFECEATLEACPAAVWSVWTDVARWPEWDVSKEITRLDGPFEPGASGWAKQRGNLGGTFTITVVEAGRRWVSECPLPLGKIVFDHLLEPVGKDRVRVVKRVDVEGGFAPLIVLFAPKMRRDICESLAALGRVAATTPLAG
;
A
#
# COMPACT_ATOMS: atom_id res chain seq x y z
N MET A 1 -1.66 -14.67 -10.35
CA MET A 1 -1.86 -13.93 -11.61
C MET A 1 -1.57 -12.44 -11.38
N HIS A 2 -0.66 -11.90 -12.15
CA HIS A 2 -0.36 -10.48 -12.08
C HIS A 2 -1.55 -9.66 -12.59
N LEU A 3 -2.01 -8.72 -11.79
CA LEU A 3 -3.17 -7.92 -12.13
C LEU A 3 -2.77 -6.59 -12.78
N PHE A 4 -1.94 -5.82 -12.08
CA PHE A 4 -1.39 -4.55 -12.60
C PHE A 4 -0.29 -4.05 -11.67
N GLU A 5 0.41 -3.01 -12.12
CA GLU A 5 1.31 -2.26 -11.24
C GLU A 5 1.20 -0.77 -11.54
N CYS A 6 1.46 0.03 -10.50
CA CYS A 6 1.54 1.48 -10.58
C CYS A 6 2.91 1.91 -10.09
N GLU A 7 3.47 2.96 -10.69
CA GLU A 7 4.68 3.56 -10.19
C GLU A 7 4.58 5.09 -10.21
N ALA A 8 5.36 5.72 -9.35
CA ALA A 8 5.47 7.17 -9.31
C ALA A 8 6.84 7.55 -8.79
N THR A 9 7.35 8.67 -9.28
CA THR A 9 8.56 9.28 -8.71
C THR A 9 8.09 10.42 -7.81
N LEU A 10 8.44 10.32 -6.52
CA LEU A 10 7.98 11.24 -5.51
C LEU A 10 9.09 12.23 -5.14
N GLU A 11 8.73 13.50 -5.04
CA GLU A 11 9.64 14.57 -4.60
C GLU A 11 9.62 14.64 -3.07
N ALA A 12 10.21 13.63 -2.44
CA ALA A 12 10.27 13.50 -0.99
C ALA A 12 11.46 12.63 -0.61
N CYS A 13 11.95 12.83 0.61
CA CYS A 13 13.03 12.01 1.16
C CYS A 13 12.57 10.54 1.28
N PRO A 14 13.38 9.57 0.84
CA PRO A 14 13.02 8.16 0.95
C PRO A 14 12.60 7.72 2.36
N ALA A 15 13.29 8.18 3.40
CA ALA A 15 12.93 7.86 4.78
C ALA A 15 11.57 8.41 5.19
N ALA A 16 11.21 9.59 4.71
CA ALA A 16 9.89 10.17 4.98
C ALA A 16 8.79 9.36 4.29
N VAL A 17 9.02 8.93 3.06
CA VAL A 17 8.06 8.09 2.33
C VAL A 17 7.87 6.75 3.04
N TRP A 18 8.95 6.12 3.45
CA TRP A 18 8.88 4.86 4.20
C TRP A 18 8.08 5.03 5.49
N SER A 19 8.38 6.08 6.25
CA SER A 19 7.70 6.38 7.51
C SER A 19 6.18 6.54 7.34
N VAL A 20 5.76 7.28 6.32
CA VAL A 20 4.33 7.50 6.05
C VAL A 20 3.67 6.23 5.48
N TRP A 21 4.35 5.56 4.56
CA TRP A 21 3.81 4.37 3.90
C TRP A 21 3.57 3.21 4.86
N THR A 22 4.40 3.10 5.91
CA THR A 22 4.30 2.02 6.89
C THR A 22 3.54 2.42 8.16
N ASP A 23 3.09 3.66 8.25
CA ASP A 23 2.25 4.10 9.36
C ASP A 23 0.78 3.85 9.02
N VAL A 24 0.32 2.66 9.36
CA VAL A 24 -0.99 2.17 8.95
C VAL A 24 -2.13 3.08 9.39
N ALA A 25 -2.03 3.67 10.58
CA ALA A 25 -3.09 4.56 11.10
C ALA A 25 -3.28 5.81 10.23
N ARG A 26 -2.24 6.19 9.45
CA ARG A 26 -2.29 7.37 8.59
C ARG A 26 -2.67 7.07 7.14
N TRP A 27 -2.92 5.82 6.79
CA TRP A 27 -3.27 5.47 5.40
C TRP A 27 -4.42 6.31 4.83
N PRO A 28 -5.48 6.64 5.59
CA PRO A 28 -6.54 7.50 5.04
C PRO A 28 -6.09 8.90 4.61
N GLU A 29 -4.92 9.36 5.05
CA GLU A 29 -4.41 10.69 4.67
C GLU A 29 -3.96 10.75 3.21
N TRP A 30 -3.53 9.61 2.66
CA TRP A 30 -3.05 9.57 1.27
C TRP A 30 -3.80 8.54 0.42
N ASP A 31 -4.50 7.60 1.01
CA ASP A 31 -5.31 6.60 0.27
C ASP A 31 -6.77 6.96 0.40
N VAL A 32 -7.32 7.60 -0.63
CA VAL A 32 -8.71 8.09 -0.62
C VAL A 32 -9.75 6.99 -0.53
N SER A 33 -9.38 5.75 -0.85
CA SER A 33 -10.28 4.61 -0.74
C SER A 33 -10.44 4.12 0.70
N LYS A 34 -9.53 4.52 1.59
CA LYS A 34 -9.53 4.06 2.99
C LYS A 34 -10.24 5.04 3.89
N GLU A 35 -11.08 4.53 4.76
CA GLU A 35 -11.79 5.33 5.76
C GLU A 35 -11.16 5.16 7.13
N ILE A 36 -10.92 3.91 7.53
CA ILE A 36 -10.32 3.56 8.82
C ILE A 36 -9.31 2.44 8.58
N THR A 37 -8.12 2.60 9.17
CA THR A 37 -7.07 1.58 9.07
C THR A 37 -6.35 1.44 10.41
N ARG A 38 -5.97 0.22 10.77
CA ARG A 38 -5.20 -0.05 11.98
C ARG A 38 -4.33 -1.27 11.80
N LEU A 39 -3.26 -1.33 12.58
CA LEU A 39 -2.37 -2.48 12.65
C LEU A 39 -2.28 -2.93 14.11
N ASP A 40 -2.39 -4.23 14.33
CA ASP A 40 -2.29 -4.82 15.65
C ASP A 40 -0.84 -5.21 15.92
N GLY A 41 -0.08 -4.30 16.53
CA GLY A 41 1.32 -4.49 16.84
C GLY A 41 2.27 -3.76 15.88
N PRO A 42 3.58 -4.03 15.99
CA PRO A 42 4.57 -3.36 15.16
C PRO A 42 4.50 -3.80 13.69
N PHE A 43 5.03 -2.97 12.80
CA PHE A 43 5.05 -3.23 11.36
C PHE A 43 6.17 -4.22 11.04
N GLU A 44 5.83 -5.51 11.08
CA GLU A 44 6.78 -6.61 10.85
C GLU A 44 6.07 -7.81 10.23
N PRO A 45 6.80 -8.78 9.66
CA PRO A 45 6.17 -9.97 9.10
C PRO A 45 5.30 -10.69 10.12
N GLY A 46 4.08 -11.04 9.72
CA GLY A 46 3.11 -11.70 10.59
C GLY A 46 2.12 -10.74 11.24
N ALA A 47 2.37 -9.43 11.18
CA ALA A 47 1.44 -8.45 11.76
C ALA A 47 0.12 -8.46 11.00
N SER A 48 -0.98 -8.44 11.75
CA SER A 48 -2.33 -8.38 11.20
C SER A 48 -2.93 -7.00 11.40
N GLY A 49 -3.70 -6.56 10.44
CA GLY A 49 -4.39 -5.29 10.51
C GLY A 49 -5.81 -5.39 9.99
N TRP A 50 -6.50 -4.27 10.05
CA TRP A 50 -7.87 -4.15 9.56
C TRP A 50 -8.02 -2.83 8.82
N ALA A 51 -8.69 -2.87 7.67
CA ALA A 51 -8.94 -1.69 6.87
C ALA A 51 -10.39 -1.67 6.43
N LYS A 52 -11.04 -0.52 6.60
CA LYS A 52 -12.38 -0.28 6.09
C LYS A 52 -12.26 0.69 4.93
N GLN A 53 -12.68 0.25 3.77
CA GLN A 53 -12.77 1.11 2.59
C GLN A 53 -14.11 1.84 2.59
N ARG A 54 -14.15 2.99 1.95
CA ARG A 54 -15.39 3.76 1.82
C ARG A 54 -16.44 2.92 1.09
N GLY A 55 -17.60 2.76 1.72
CA GLY A 55 -18.71 1.99 1.16
C GLY A 55 -18.63 0.49 1.39
N ASN A 56 -17.62 -0.01 2.11
CA ASN A 56 -17.45 -1.43 2.42
C ASN A 56 -17.50 -1.70 3.92
N LEU A 57 -17.61 -2.97 4.27
CA LEU A 57 -17.66 -3.40 5.68
C LEU A 57 -16.29 -3.48 6.33
N GLY A 58 -15.25 -3.43 5.54
CA GLY A 58 -13.90 -3.61 6.03
C GLY A 58 -13.44 -5.07 5.98
N GLY A 59 -12.15 -5.26 6.16
CA GLY A 59 -11.55 -6.59 6.12
C GLY A 59 -10.16 -6.59 6.73
N THR A 60 -9.67 -7.79 6.99
CA THR A 60 -8.33 -7.98 7.55
C THR A 60 -7.27 -8.03 6.47
N PHE A 61 -6.05 -7.70 6.85
CA PHE A 61 -4.87 -7.92 6.00
C PHE A 61 -3.71 -8.37 6.88
N THR A 62 -2.72 -8.98 6.27
CA THR A 62 -1.52 -9.43 6.96
C THR A 62 -0.29 -8.89 6.25
N ILE A 63 0.66 -8.37 7.02
CA ILE A 63 1.97 -7.99 6.50
C ILE A 63 2.80 -9.27 6.45
N THR A 64 3.34 -9.60 5.28
CA THR A 64 4.07 -10.87 5.10
C THR A 64 5.56 -10.68 4.90
N VAL A 65 5.99 -9.54 4.34
CA VAL A 65 7.40 -9.23 4.11
C VAL A 65 7.66 -7.80 4.53
N VAL A 66 8.77 -7.56 5.21
CA VAL A 66 9.25 -6.20 5.50
C VAL A 66 10.76 -6.17 5.33
N GLU A 67 11.23 -5.37 4.37
CA GLU A 67 12.64 -5.07 4.17
C GLU A 67 12.76 -3.56 4.38
N ALA A 68 13.21 -3.16 5.55
CA ALA A 68 13.18 -1.76 6.01
C ALA A 68 13.73 -0.77 4.99
N GLY A 69 12.93 0.24 4.67
CA GLY A 69 13.32 1.30 3.73
C GLY A 69 13.28 0.89 2.26
N ARG A 70 12.84 -0.32 1.94
CA ARG A 70 12.97 -0.86 0.59
C ARG A 70 11.73 -1.56 0.06
N ARG A 71 11.10 -2.42 0.86
CA ARG A 71 9.98 -3.24 0.37
C ARG A 71 9.10 -3.74 1.50
N TRP A 72 7.81 -3.81 1.26
CA TRP A 72 6.90 -4.53 2.14
C TRP A 72 5.75 -5.11 1.33
N VAL A 73 5.21 -6.22 1.82
CA VAL A 73 4.14 -6.95 1.15
C VAL A 73 3.00 -7.16 2.13
N SER A 74 1.78 -6.94 1.68
CA SER A 74 0.57 -7.29 2.43
C SER A 74 -0.31 -8.21 1.61
N GLU A 75 -1.11 -9.01 2.32
CA GLU A 75 -2.06 -9.93 1.71
C GLU A 75 -3.44 -9.73 2.30
N CYS A 76 -4.45 -9.69 1.43
CA CYS A 76 -5.85 -9.60 1.84
C CYS A 76 -6.56 -10.89 1.42
N PRO A 77 -7.22 -11.59 2.35
CA PRO A 77 -7.92 -12.82 2.01
C PRO A 77 -9.14 -12.56 1.12
N LEU A 78 -9.38 -13.48 0.21
CA LEU A 78 -10.57 -13.54 -0.62
C LEU A 78 -11.17 -14.93 -0.46
N PRO A 79 -12.47 -15.12 -0.76
CA PRO A 79 -13.00 -16.46 -0.88
C PRO A 79 -12.18 -17.25 -1.91
N LEU A 80 -11.66 -18.41 -1.51
CA LEU A 80 -10.86 -19.29 -2.33
C LEU A 80 -9.53 -18.69 -2.84
N GLY A 81 -9.01 -17.67 -2.16
CA GLY A 81 -7.75 -17.06 -2.58
C GLY A 81 -7.35 -15.83 -1.81
N LYS A 82 -6.57 -14.97 -2.46
CA LYS A 82 -6.07 -13.74 -1.85
C LYS A 82 -5.63 -12.72 -2.90
N ILE A 83 -5.55 -11.45 -2.47
CA ILE A 83 -4.89 -10.39 -3.22
C ILE A 83 -3.58 -10.08 -2.51
N VAL A 84 -2.50 -9.94 -3.28
CA VAL A 84 -1.17 -9.62 -2.77
C VAL A 84 -0.76 -8.25 -3.26
N PHE A 85 -0.37 -7.38 -2.33
CA PHE A 85 0.10 -6.03 -2.62
C PHE A 85 1.58 -5.93 -2.29
N ASP A 86 2.42 -5.78 -3.30
CA ASP A 86 3.86 -5.65 -3.15
C ASP A 86 4.25 -4.18 -3.33
N HIS A 87 4.97 -3.64 -2.36
CA HIS A 87 5.32 -2.22 -2.31
C HIS A 87 6.83 -2.08 -2.34
N LEU A 88 7.36 -1.41 -3.37
CA LEU A 88 8.79 -1.22 -3.55
C LEU A 88 9.14 0.27 -3.46
N LEU A 89 10.25 0.56 -2.80
CA LEU A 89 10.77 1.90 -2.62
C LEU A 89 12.23 1.90 -3.06
N GLU A 90 12.55 2.76 -4.04
CA GLU A 90 13.87 2.84 -4.63
C GLU A 90 14.35 4.29 -4.63
N PRO A 91 15.34 4.64 -3.80
CA PRO A 91 15.90 5.99 -3.81
C PRO A 91 16.52 6.30 -5.19
N VAL A 92 16.17 7.47 -5.76
CA VAL A 92 16.75 7.92 -7.03
C VAL A 92 17.44 9.27 -6.85
N GLY A 93 17.60 9.70 -5.62
CA GLY A 93 18.27 10.92 -5.21
C GLY A 93 18.06 11.15 -3.74
N LYS A 94 18.62 12.23 -3.21
CA LYS A 94 18.53 12.56 -1.78
C LYS A 94 17.09 12.86 -1.37
N ASP A 95 16.37 13.62 -2.20
CA ASP A 95 15.01 14.06 -1.92
C ASP A 95 14.03 13.58 -2.99
N ARG A 96 14.32 12.40 -3.55
CA ARG A 96 13.51 11.82 -4.61
C ARG A 96 13.53 10.31 -4.50
N VAL A 97 12.38 9.69 -4.67
CA VAL A 97 12.22 8.25 -4.56
C VAL A 97 11.23 7.73 -5.60
N ARG A 98 11.53 6.59 -6.19
CA ARG A 98 10.60 5.87 -7.07
C ARG A 98 9.87 4.84 -6.21
N VAL A 99 8.55 4.86 -6.27
CA VAL A 99 7.71 3.87 -5.57
C VAL A 99 6.94 3.06 -6.60
N VAL A 100 6.82 1.77 -6.33
CA VAL A 100 6.08 0.84 -7.19
C VAL A 100 5.12 0.04 -6.31
N LYS A 101 3.87 -0.06 -6.73
CA LYS A 101 2.91 -0.94 -6.09
C LYS A 101 2.42 -1.93 -7.12
N ARG A 102 2.68 -3.20 -6.86
CA ARG A 102 2.30 -4.31 -7.73
C ARG A 102 1.17 -5.09 -7.07
N VAL A 103 0.14 -5.40 -7.84
CA VAL A 103 -1.02 -6.13 -7.35
C VAL A 103 -1.16 -7.44 -8.10
N ASP A 104 -1.17 -8.53 -7.35
CA ASP A 104 -1.41 -9.87 -7.86
C ASP A 104 -2.64 -10.46 -7.18
N VAL A 105 -3.36 -11.33 -7.87
CA VAL A 105 -4.51 -12.04 -7.32
C VAL A 105 -4.32 -13.53 -7.54
N GLU A 106 -4.66 -14.32 -6.52
CA GLU A 106 -4.54 -15.77 -6.56
C GLU A 106 -5.87 -16.41 -6.15
N GLY A 107 -6.18 -17.56 -6.74
CA GLY A 107 -7.34 -18.37 -6.38
C GLY A 107 -8.57 -18.19 -7.27
N GLY A 108 -9.68 -18.81 -6.85
CA GLY A 108 -10.88 -18.92 -7.67
C GLY A 108 -11.62 -17.64 -7.95
N PHE A 109 -11.38 -16.58 -7.16
CA PHE A 109 -12.01 -15.27 -7.36
C PHE A 109 -11.25 -14.37 -8.34
N ALA A 110 -10.10 -14.82 -8.86
CA ALA A 110 -9.29 -14.02 -9.78
C ALA A 110 -10.08 -13.47 -10.98
N PRO A 111 -10.92 -14.27 -11.69
CA PRO A 111 -11.68 -13.75 -12.84
C PRO A 111 -12.62 -12.61 -12.46
N LEU A 112 -13.22 -12.65 -11.26
CA LEU A 112 -14.11 -11.60 -10.79
C LEU A 112 -13.33 -10.33 -10.46
N ILE A 113 -12.18 -10.47 -9.83
CA ILE A 113 -11.33 -9.33 -9.45
C ILE A 113 -10.82 -8.59 -10.68
N VAL A 114 -10.55 -9.29 -11.78
CA VAL A 114 -10.12 -8.66 -13.04
C VAL A 114 -11.11 -7.61 -13.52
N LEU A 115 -12.41 -7.79 -13.25
CA LEU A 115 -13.43 -6.81 -13.65
C LEU A 115 -13.27 -5.48 -12.91
N PHE A 116 -12.71 -5.48 -11.70
CA PHE A 116 -12.51 -4.29 -10.90
C PHE A 116 -11.09 -3.70 -11.04
N ALA A 117 -10.22 -4.36 -11.79
CA ALA A 117 -8.84 -3.93 -11.93
C ALA A 117 -8.66 -2.49 -12.44
N PRO A 118 -9.41 -2.02 -13.46
CA PRO A 118 -9.23 -0.65 -13.94
C PRO A 118 -9.49 0.42 -12.89
N LYS A 119 -10.56 0.24 -12.10
CA LYS A 119 -10.89 1.18 -11.02
C LYS A 119 -9.85 1.10 -9.90
N MET A 120 -9.48 -0.10 -9.50
CA MET A 120 -8.48 -0.33 -8.47
C MET A 120 -7.13 0.27 -8.87
N ARG A 121 -6.71 0.09 -10.12
CA ARG A 121 -5.46 0.65 -10.64
C ARG A 121 -5.47 2.17 -10.55
N ARG A 122 -6.57 2.80 -10.98
CA ARG A 122 -6.70 4.25 -10.93
C ARG A 122 -6.59 4.77 -9.50
N ASP A 123 -7.31 4.16 -8.56
CA ASP A 123 -7.31 4.57 -7.17
C ASP A 123 -5.92 4.40 -6.54
N ILE A 124 -5.23 3.31 -6.85
CA ILE A 124 -3.89 3.04 -6.34
C ILE A 124 -2.88 4.02 -6.93
N CYS A 125 -2.96 4.32 -8.22
CA CYS A 125 -2.05 5.28 -8.84
C CYS A 125 -2.23 6.68 -8.26
N GLU A 126 -3.47 7.09 -7.99
CA GLU A 126 -3.76 8.37 -7.34
C GLU A 126 -3.22 8.38 -5.90
N SER A 127 -3.34 7.26 -5.20
CA SER A 127 -2.84 7.14 -3.82
C SER A 127 -1.32 7.29 -3.75
N LEU A 128 -0.58 6.77 -4.73
CA LEU A 128 0.88 6.94 -4.75
C LEU A 128 1.27 8.41 -4.89
N ALA A 129 0.56 9.17 -5.71
CA ALA A 129 0.82 10.60 -5.85
C ALA A 129 0.51 11.34 -4.55
N ALA A 130 -0.59 10.98 -3.89
CA ALA A 130 -0.97 11.57 -2.60
C ALA A 130 0.03 11.21 -1.50
N LEU A 131 0.57 10.00 -1.53
CA LEU A 131 1.63 9.57 -0.60
C LEU A 131 2.82 10.52 -0.66
N GLY A 132 3.24 10.91 -1.86
CA GLY A 132 4.34 11.86 -2.04
C GLY A 132 4.05 13.21 -1.41
N ARG A 133 2.83 13.72 -1.59
CA ARG A 133 2.42 15.00 -1.01
C ARG A 133 2.44 14.96 0.52
N VAL A 134 1.92 13.90 1.11
CA VAL A 134 1.91 13.74 2.57
C VAL A 134 3.32 13.57 3.10
N ALA A 135 4.15 12.76 2.44
CA ALA A 135 5.54 12.55 2.86
C ALA A 135 6.37 13.83 2.80
N ALA A 136 6.15 14.68 1.79
CA ALA A 136 6.87 15.93 1.61
C ALA A 136 6.62 16.92 2.75
N THR A 137 5.48 16.81 3.42
CA THR A 137 5.10 17.71 4.52
C THR A 137 5.24 17.07 5.90
N THR A 138 5.70 15.81 5.97
CA THR A 138 5.84 15.08 7.23
C THR A 138 7.29 15.21 7.72
N PRO A 139 7.51 15.80 8.91
CA PRO A 139 8.86 15.85 9.48
C PRO A 139 9.32 14.43 9.86
N LEU A 140 10.61 14.18 9.65
CA LEU A 140 11.21 12.94 10.13
C LEU A 140 11.29 12.97 11.64
N ALA A 141 10.92 11.87 12.28
CA ALA A 141 11.15 11.71 13.71
C ALA A 141 12.65 11.71 13.94
N GLY A 142 13.13 12.73 14.59
CA GLY A 142 14.53 12.99 14.81
C GLY A 142 15.20 11.98 15.71
#